data_9a6947ea573eb1dca8c2aefa0e657b09
#
_entry.id   9a6947ea573eb1dca8c2aefa0e657b09
#
_cell.length_a   1.000
_cell.length_b   1.000
_cell.length_c   1.000
_cell.angle_alpha   90.00
_cell.angle_beta   90.00
_cell.angle_gamma   90.00
#
_symmetry.space_group_name_H-M   'P 1'
#
loop_
_entity.id
_entity.type
_entity.pdbx_description
1 polymer ?
#
loop_
_entity_poly.entity_id
_entity_poly.type
_entity_poly.pdbx_seq_one_letter_code
_entity_poly.pdbx_strand_id
1 'polypeptide(L)'
;MFSKELSAKLDKYHLLKHPFYQIYWNEGKLTREIIKDYAEQYYQHVKAFPRYISATHSICEDLEKRRILLENLQDEENKDGDHPKLWKNFAKALGADEKEIEKVKLDWFTKDMIDNFFTKTFIIWIIKNKKRSNNVFKRTRWEIR
;
A
#
# COMPACT_ATOMS: atom_id res chain seq x y z
N MET A 1 -1.53 12.09 23.34
CA MET A 1 -1.78 10.76 23.95
C MET A 1 -1.94 9.68 22.87
N PHE A 2 -2.87 9.78 21.94
CA PHE A 2 -3.14 8.82 20.86
C PHE A 2 -1.89 8.49 19.98
N SER A 3 -1.11 9.48 19.56
CA SER A 3 0.08 9.26 18.70
C SER A 3 1.17 8.44 19.38
N LYS A 4 1.44 8.67 20.68
CA LYS A 4 2.43 7.89 21.45
C LYS A 4 1.99 6.44 21.63
N GLU A 5 0.72 6.23 21.88
CA GLU A 5 0.14 4.89 22.04
C GLU A 5 0.14 4.11 20.72
N LEU A 6 -0.15 4.78 19.61
CA LEU A 6 -0.06 4.21 18.27
C LEU A 6 1.39 3.86 17.93
N SER A 7 2.35 4.76 18.15
CA SER A 7 3.78 4.50 17.92
C SER A 7 4.27 3.30 18.72
N ALA A 8 3.91 3.20 20.01
CA ALA A 8 4.29 2.06 20.84
C ALA A 8 3.70 0.73 20.36
N LYS A 9 2.48 0.75 19.78
CA LYS A 9 1.89 -0.44 19.17
C LYS A 9 2.58 -0.80 17.86
N LEU A 10 2.90 0.18 17.02
CA LEU A 10 3.61 -0.02 15.76
C LEU A 10 5.03 -0.54 15.95
N ASP A 11 5.70 -0.11 17.02
CA ASP A 11 7.04 -0.56 17.36
C ASP A 11 7.17 -2.07 17.57
N LYS A 12 6.10 -2.73 18.01
CA LYS A 12 6.07 -4.20 18.13
C LYS A 12 6.15 -4.91 16.79
N TYR A 13 5.63 -4.27 15.75
CA TYR A 13 5.50 -4.81 14.40
C TYR A 13 6.44 -4.08 13.42
N HIS A 14 7.45 -3.38 13.96
CA HIS A 14 8.39 -2.64 13.13
C HIS A 14 9.12 -3.61 12.18
N LEU A 15 9.03 -3.33 10.89
CA LEU A 15 9.52 -4.20 9.82
C LEU A 15 10.96 -4.64 10.05
N LEU A 16 11.85 -3.71 10.42
CA LEU A 16 13.26 -4.00 10.68
C LEU A 16 13.51 -4.87 11.92
N LYS A 17 12.51 -5.14 12.76
CA LYS A 17 12.61 -6.11 13.87
C LYS A 17 12.26 -7.53 13.44
N HIS A 18 11.74 -7.70 12.23
CA HIS A 18 11.43 -9.03 11.72
C HIS A 18 12.71 -9.85 11.49
N PRO A 19 12.74 -11.16 11.82
CA PRO A 19 13.92 -12.02 11.65
C PRO A 19 14.53 -11.99 10.26
N PHE A 20 13.72 -11.81 9.21
CA PHE A 20 14.19 -11.66 7.85
C PHE A 20 15.21 -10.52 7.72
N TYR A 21 14.92 -9.34 8.29
CA TYR A 21 15.85 -8.20 8.24
C TYR A 21 16.98 -8.33 9.26
N GLN A 22 16.67 -8.78 10.48
CA GLN A 22 17.66 -8.85 11.55
C GLN A 22 18.73 -9.92 11.30
N ILE A 23 18.32 -11.11 10.85
CA ILE A 23 19.20 -12.27 10.72
C ILE A 23 19.68 -12.44 9.29
N TYR A 24 18.75 -12.49 8.34
CA TYR A 24 19.10 -12.86 6.96
C TYR A 24 19.66 -11.68 6.17
N TRP A 25 19.02 -10.53 6.24
CA TRP A 25 19.45 -9.34 5.49
C TRP A 25 20.74 -8.74 6.07
N ASN A 26 20.75 -8.42 7.36
CA ASN A 26 21.89 -7.75 8.00
C ASN A 26 23.16 -8.61 8.06
N GLU A 27 23.02 -9.93 8.14
CA GLU A 27 24.15 -10.86 8.18
C GLU A 27 24.58 -11.36 6.78
N GLY A 28 23.98 -10.83 5.72
CA GLY A 28 24.31 -11.18 4.34
C GLY A 28 24.03 -12.65 3.98
N LYS A 29 23.06 -13.26 4.65
CA LYS A 29 22.70 -14.68 4.44
C LYS A 29 21.73 -14.90 3.28
N LEU A 30 21.24 -13.82 2.65
CA LEU A 30 20.33 -13.91 1.51
C LEU A 30 21.12 -14.26 0.24
N THR A 31 20.73 -15.32 -0.42
CA THR A 31 21.27 -15.63 -1.75
C THR A 31 20.64 -14.69 -2.78
N ARG A 32 21.29 -14.58 -3.95
CA ARG A 32 20.77 -13.77 -5.05
C ARG A 32 19.38 -14.23 -5.51
N GLU A 33 19.15 -15.54 -5.50
CA GLU A 33 17.88 -16.16 -5.86
C GLU A 33 16.76 -15.75 -4.89
N ILE A 34 17.03 -15.79 -3.59
CA ILE A 34 16.06 -15.38 -2.56
C ILE A 34 15.72 -13.89 -2.70
N ILE A 35 16.72 -13.03 -2.95
CA ILE A 35 16.47 -11.59 -3.14
C ILE A 35 15.72 -11.34 -4.46
N LYS A 36 16.01 -12.11 -5.51
CA LYS A 36 15.28 -12.03 -6.78
C LYS A 36 13.80 -12.40 -6.58
N ASP A 37 13.51 -13.53 -5.96
CA ASP A 37 12.13 -13.96 -5.66
C ASP A 37 11.39 -12.91 -4.80
N TYR A 38 12.03 -12.42 -3.75
CA TYR A 38 11.50 -11.32 -2.95
C TYR A 38 11.19 -10.09 -3.82
N ALA A 39 12.09 -9.70 -4.73
CA ALA A 39 11.91 -8.54 -5.59
C ALA A 39 10.73 -8.71 -6.55
N GLU A 40 10.54 -9.89 -7.12
CA GLU A 40 9.44 -10.23 -8.02
C GLU A 40 8.08 -10.22 -7.27
N GLN A 41 8.02 -10.83 -6.09
CA GLN A 41 6.82 -10.86 -5.25
C GLN A 41 6.44 -9.45 -4.77
N TYR A 42 7.40 -8.72 -4.22
CA TYR A 42 7.15 -7.40 -3.64
C TYR A 42 6.82 -6.34 -4.69
N TYR A 43 7.27 -6.50 -5.93
CA TYR A 43 6.91 -5.62 -7.04
C TYR A 43 5.40 -5.42 -7.18
N GLN A 44 4.62 -6.47 -7.01
CA GLN A 44 3.16 -6.38 -7.13
C GLN A 44 2.53 -5.49 -6.05
N HIS A 45 3.11 -5.49 -4.85
CA HIS A 45 2.72 -4.56 -3.79
C HIS A 45 3.13 -3.11 -4.13
N VAL A 46 4.36 -2.90 -4.60
CA VAL A 46 4.85 -1.58 -5.01
C VAL A 46 3.98 -1.01 -6.14
N LYS A 47 3.64 -1.83 -7.14
CA LYS A 47 2.73 -1.46 -8.23
C LYS A 47 1.32 -1.10 -7.76
N ALA A 48 0.85 -1.72 -6.68
CA ALA A 48 -0.47 -1.44 -6.11
C ALA A 48 -0.48 -0.23 -5.16
N PHE A 49 0.66 0.17 -4.63
CA PHE A 49 0.78 1.15 -3.55
C PHE A 49 0.21 2.54 -3.90
N PRO A 50 0.45 3.13 -5.08
CA PRO A 50 -0.16 4.41 -5.47
C PRO A 50 -1.69 4.35 -5.42
N ARG A 51 -2.26 3.21 -5.76
CA ARG A 51 -3.71 3.00 -5.73
C ARG A 51 -4.28 3.00 -4.30
N TYR A 52 -3.50 2.54 -3.31
CA TYR A 52 -3.91 2.64 -1.90
C TYR A 52 -3.93 4.10 -1.43
N ILE A 53 -2.92 4.88 -1.83
CA ILE A 53 -2.85 6.33 -1.54
C ILE A 53 -4.03 7.04 -2.21
N SER A 54 -4.27 6.79 -3.49
CA SER A 54 -5.38 7.38 -4.25
C SER A 54 -6.74 7.05 -3.61
N ALA A 55 -6.97 5.80 -3.23
CA ALA A 55 -8.18 5.39 -2.55
C ALA A 55 -8.34 6.07 -1.18
N THR A 56 -7.26 6.17 -0.40
CA THR A 56 -7.28 6.89 0.89
C THR A 56 -7.54 8.38 0.70
N HIS A 57 -6.91 9.00 -0.31
CA HIS A 57 -7.12 10.40 -0.68
C HIS A 57 -8.59 10.66 -1.01
N SER A 58 -9.24 9.77 -1.77
CA SER A 58 -10.64 9.94 -2.20
C SER A 58 -11.64 10.03 -1.03
N ILE A 59 -11.33 9.38 0.09
CA ILE A 59 -12.19 9.34 1.29
C ILE A 59 -11.77 10.31 2.40
N CYS A 60 -10.63 10.97 2.25
CA CYS A 60 -10.13 11.92 3.23
C CYS A 60 -10.87 13.27 3.06
N GLU A 61 -11.49 13.76 4.13
CA GLU A 61 -12.22 15.05 4.12
C GLU A 61 -11.32 16.24 4.51
N ASP A 62 -10.23 15.97 5.23
CA ASP A 62 -9.29 16.98 5.71
C ASP A 62 -8.36 17.42 4.57
N LEU A 63 -8.44 18.69 4.20
CA LEU A 63 -7.69 19.23 3.06
C LEU A 63 -6.16 19.17 3.25
N GLU A 64 -5.67 19.41 4.45
CA GLU A 64 -4.21 19.38 4.70
C GLU A 64 -3.67 17.96 4.58
N LYS A 65 -4.40 16.98 5.11
CA LYS A 65 -4.03 15.56 4.95
C LYS A 65 -4.14 15.11 3.49
N ARG A 66 -5.11 15.62 2.74
CA ARG A 66 -5.23 15.34 1.31
C ARG A 66 -4.03 15.87 0.51
N ARG A 67 -3.51 17.05 0.87
CA ARG A 67 -2.31 17.59 0.23
C ARG A 67 -1.10 16.69 0.44
N ILE A 68 -0.90 16.21 1.67
CA ILE A 68 0.17 15.25 1.99
C ILE A 68 0.01 13.95 1.18
N LEU A 69 -1.22 13.42 1.09
CA LEU A 69 -1.49 12.22 0.30
C LEU A 69 -1.26 12.45 -1.19
N LEU A 70 -1.55 13.65 -1.70
CA LEU A 70 -1.32 14.01 -3.10
C LEU A 70 0.18 14.13 -3.40
N GLU A 71 0.96 14.74 -2.53
CA GLU A 71 2.42 14.80 -2.64
C GLU A 71 3.01 13.37 -2.71
N ASN A 72 2.61 12.50 -1.78
CA ASN A 72 3.02 11.09 -1.81
C ASN A 72 2.63 10.40 -3.12
N LEU A 73 1.41 10.63 -3.62
CA LEU A 73 0.96 10.02 -4.87
C LEU A 73 1.77 10.52 -6.07
N GLN A 74 2.15 11.80 -6.08
CA GLN A 74 3.01 12.37 -7.12
C GLN A 74 4.41 11.76 -7.11
N ASP A 75 4.97 11.49 -5.93
CA ASP A 75 6.26 10.80 -5.78
C ASP A 75 6.20 9.36 -6.29
N GLU A 76 5.10 8.64 -5.97
CA GLU A 76 4.91 7.26 -6.39
C GLU A 76 4.70 7.09 -7.91
N GLU A 77 4.08 8.08 -8.57
CA GLU A 77 3.73 8.06 -9.99
C GLU A 77 4.56 9.09 -10.81
N ASN A 78 5.75 9.45 -10.33
CA ASN A 78 6.62 10.43 -10.99
C ASN A 78 7.06 9.93 -12.38
N LYS A 79 6.89 10.77 -13.40
CA LYS A 79 7.25 10.44 -14.80
C LYS A 79 8.73 10.14 -15.00
N ASP A 80 9.59 10.76 -14.21
CA ASP A 80 11.05 10.64 -14.33
C ASP A 80 11.62 9.41 -13.60
N GLY A 81 10.84 8.76 -12.76
CA GLY A 81 11.24 7.55 -12.03
C GLY A 81 10.26 7.16 -10.95
N ASP A 82 9.10 6.63 -11.38
CA ASP A 82 8.12 6.06 -10.46
C ASP A 82 8.70 4.87 -9.67
N HIS A 83 8.18 4.65 -8.46
CA HIS A 83 8.66 3.55 -7.62
C HIS A 83 8.49 2.17 -8.26
N PRO A 84 7.40 1.84 -8.96
CA PRO A 84 7.29 0.61 -9.72
C PRO A 84 8.42 0.41 -10.73
N LYS A 85 8.82 1.44 -11.46
CA LYS A 85 9.92 1.39 -12.43
C LYS A 85 11.27 1.17 -11.73
N LEU A 86 11.52 1.89 -10.66
CA LEU A 86 12.75 1.71 -9.86
C LEU A 86 12.85 0.30 -9.31
N TRP A 87 11.75 -0.23 -8.78
CA TRP A 87 11.71 -1.59 -8.25
C TRP A 87 11.89 -2.66 -9.34
N LYS A 88 11.28 -2.45 -10.50
CA LYS A 88 11.48 -3.31 -11.67
C LYS A 88 12.95 -3.34 -12.11
N ASN A 89 13.61 -2.19 -12.12
CA ASN A 89 15.04 -2.11 -12.43
C ASN A 89 15.88 -2.86 -11.40
N PHE A 90 15.54 -2.78 -10.13
CA PHE A 90 16.17 -3.56 -9.07
C PHE A 90 16.02 -5.07 -9.31
N ALA A 91 14.82 -5.55 -9.57
CA ALA A 91 14.56 -6.96 -9.86
C ALA A 91 15.33 -7.45 -11.11
N LYS A 92 15.37 -6.63 -12.17
CA LYS A 92 16.17 -6.92 -13.39
C LYS A 92 17.67 -6.99 -13.10
N ALA A 93 18.21 -6.14 -12.24
CA ALA A 93 19.61 -6.21 -11.82
C ALA A 93 19.94 -7.50 -11.08
N LEU A 94 18.96 -8.14 -10.45
CA LEU A 94 19.06 -9.46 -9.84
C LEU A 94 18.91 -10.62 -10.84
N GLY A 95 18.58 -10.32 -12.11
CA GLY A 95 18.41 -11.31 -13.17
C GLY A 95 16.97 -11.76 -13.40
N ALA A 96 15.98 -10.98 -12.92
CA ALA A 96 14.57 -11.23 -13.24
C ALA A 96 14.23 -10.79 -14.66
N ASP A 97 13.41 -11.57 -15.36
CA ASP A 97 12.85 -11.17 -16.66
C ASP A 97 11.68 -10.20 -16.47
N GLU A 98 11.61 -9.17 -17.28
CA GLU A 98 10.59 -8.13 -17.14
C GLU A 98 9.15 -8.65 -17.32
N LYS A 99 8.96 -9.65 -18.18
CA LYS A 99 7.66 -10.27 -18.40
C LYS A 99 7.27 -11.20 -17.26
N GLU A 100 8.26 -11.83 -16.63
CA GLU A 100 8.06 -12.67 -15.45
C GLU A 100 7.68 -11.83 -14.24
N ILE A 101 8.36 -10.69 -14.01
CA ILE A 101 8.02 -9.73 -12.93
C ILE A 101 6.54 -9.30 -13.03
N GLU A 102 6.04 -8.99 -14.23
CA GLU A 102 4.65 -8.54 -14.41
C GLU A 102 3.61 -9.65 -14.19
N LYS A 103 3.99 -10.91 -14.40
CA LYS A 103 3.08 -12.07 -14.39
C LYS A 103 3.37 -13.05 -13.26
N VAL A 104 4.23 -12.68 -12.31
CA VAL A 104 4.59 -13.57 -11.21
C VAL A 104 3.35 -14.08 -10.50
N LYS A 105 3.31 -15.39 -10.25
CA LYS A 105 2.27 -15.98 -9.42
C LYS A 105 2.51 -15.56 -7.97
N LEU A 106 1.58 -14.79 -7.43
CA LEU A 106 1.71 -14.32 -6.06
C LEU A 106 1.65 -15.47 -5.06
N ASP A 107 2.56 -15.42 -4.11
CA ASP A 107 2.43 -16.19 -2.88
C ASP A 107 1.21 -15.75 -2.09
N TRP A 108 0.67 -16.67 -1.30
CA TRP A 108 -0.56 -16.43 -0.55
C TRP A 108 -0.46 -15.20 0.37
N PHE A 109 0.68 -14.98 1.02
CA PHE A 109 0.87 -13.84 1.93
C PHE A 109 1.05 -12.51 1.19
N THR A 110 1.70 -12.47 0.03
CA THR A 110 1.79 -11.27 -0.82
C THR A 110 0.40 -10.89 -1.32
N LYS A 111 -0.36 -11.88 -1.78
CA LYS A 111 -1.74 -11.69 -2.20
C LYS A 111 -2.61 -11.20 -1.05
N ASP A 112 -2.54 -11.84 0.12
CA ASP A 112 -3.31 -11.45 1.31
C ASP A 112 -2.97 -10.03 1.77
N MET A 113 -1.70 -9.64 1.73
CA MET A 113 -1.25 -8.29 2.04
C MET A 113 -1.92 -7.26 1.11
N ILE A 114 -1.86 -7.48 -0.21
CA ILE A 114 -2.47 -6.59 -1.21
C ILE A 114 -3.98 -6.52 -1.02
N ASP A 115 -4.65 -7.65 -0.88
CA ASP A 115 -6.09 -7.74 -0.67
C ASP A 115 -6.52 -7.05 0.63
N ASN A 116 -5.74 -7.17 1.70
CA ASN A 116 -6.00 -6.49 2.97
C ASN A 116 -5.91 -4.97 2.85
N PHE A 117 -4.93 -4.43 2.12
CA PHE A 117 -4.83 -2.99 1.89
C PHE A 117 -6.07 -2.47 1.14
N PHE A 118 -6.47 -3.12 0.04
CA PHE A 118 -7.66 -2.74 -0.71
C PHE A 118 -8.94 -2.91 0.10
N THR A 119 -9.10 -4.04 0.78
CA THR A 119 -10.30 -4.34 1.57
C THR A 119 -10.50 -3.33 2.68
N LYS A 120 -9.45 -2.98 3.44
CA LYS A 120 -9.54 -1.99 4.51
C LYS A 120 -9.89 -0.60 3.97
N THR A 121 -9.27 -0.18 2.87
CA THR A 121 -9.58 1.08 2.22
C THR A 121 -11.02 1.11 1.72
N PHE A 122 -11.47 0.03 1.09
CA PHE A 122 -12.84 -0.09 0.56
C PHE A 122 -13.91 -0.15 1.66
N ILE A 123 -13.67 -0.87 2.76
CA ILE A 123 -14.56 -0.92 3.92
C ILE A 123 -14.73 0.48 4.53
N ILE A 124 -13.65 1.23 4.70
CA ILE A 124 -13.71 2.60 5.20
C ILE A 124 -14.56 3.48 4.27
N TRP A 125 -14.37 3.33 2.94
CA TRP A 125 -15.17 4.03 1.93
C TRP A 125 -16.67 3.68 2.03
N ILE A 126 -17.01 2.39 2.13
CA ILE A 126 -18.43 1.95 2.28
C ILE A 126 -19.05 2.52 3.55
N ILE A 127 -18.36 2.43 4.69
CA ILE A 127 -18.88 2.92 5.98
C ILE A 127 -19.16 4.43 5.91
N LYS A 128 -18.24 5.21 5.33
CA LYS A 128 -18.42 6.66 5.16
C LYS A 128 -19.59 6.99 4.21
N ASN A 129 -19.67 6.30 3.08
CA ASN A 129 -20.74 6.56 2.11
C ASN A 129 -22.12 6.06 2.58
N LYS A 130 -22.19 4.97 3.34
CA LYS A 130 -23.44 4.51 3.94
C LYS A 130 -24.00 5.55 4.93
N LYS A 131 -23.15 6.24 5.69
CA LYS A 131 -23.58 7.36 6.55
C LYS A 131 -24.08 8.56 5.72
N ARG A 132 -23.44 8.86 4.58
CA ARG A 132 -23.90 9.92 3.66
C ARG A 132 -25.23 9.58 2.99
N SER A 133 -25.39 8.37 2.50
CA SER A 133 -26.65 7.92 1.88
C SER A 133 -27.84 8.02 2.84
N ASN A 134 -27.66 7.59 4.09
CA ASN A 134 -28.71 7.71 5.10
C ASN A 134 -29.06 9.16 5.44
N ASN A 135 -28.12 10.10 5.33
CA ASN A 135 -28.37 11.53 5.55
C ASN A 135 -29.04 12.19 4.34
N VAL A 136 -28.73 11.78 3.12
CA VAL A 136 -29.39 12.25 1.89
C VAL A 136 -30.85 11.77 1.87
N PHE A 137 -31.11 10.50 2.18
CA PHE A 137 -32.47 9.96 2.25
C PHE A 137 -33.34 10.62 3.37
N LYS A 138 -32.73 11.05 4.45
CA LYS A 138 -33.43 11.81 5.50
C LYS A 138 -33.76 13.23 5.06
N ARG A 139 -32.92 13.86 4.24
CA ARG A 139 -33.11 15.23 3.76
C ARG A 139 -34.19 15.33 2.67
N THR A 140 -34.24 14.37 1.75
CA THR A 140 -35.23 14.32 0.67
C THR A 140 -36.65 13.94 1.16
N ARG A 141 -36.79 13.40 2.37
CA ARG A 141 -38.13 13.04 2.92
C ARG A 141 -38.93 14.25 3.45
N TRP A 142 -38.32 15.43 3.53
CA TRP A 142 -38.95 16.63 4.05
C TRP A 142 -39.37 17.66 2.97
N GLU A 143 -39.01 17.41 1.70
CA GLU A 143 -39.31 18.35 0.60
C GLU A 143 -40.52 17.94 -0.28
N ILE A 144 -41.22 16.88 0.10
CA ILE A 144 -42.49 16.48 -0.58
C ILE A 144 -43.62 16.62 0.42
N ARG A 145 -44.05 17.87 0.67
CA ARG A 145 -45.35 18.24 1.14
C ARG A 145 -45.85 19.52 0.46
#